data_b802d1c96c648ce4b0a3661da237c9b7
#
_entry.id   b802d1c96c648ce4b0a3661da237c9b7
#
_cell.length_a   1.000
_cell.length_b   1.000
_cell.length_c   1.000
_cell.angle_alpha   90.00
_cell.angle_beta   90.00
_cell.angle_gamma   90.00
#
_symmetry.space_group_name_H-M   'P 1'
#
loop_
_entity.id
_entity.type
_entity.pdbx_description
1 polymer ?
#
loop_
_entity_poly.entity_id
_entity_poly.type
_entity_poly.pdbx_seq_one_letter_code
_entity_poly.pdbx_strand_id
1 'polypeptide(L)'
;MSTAIKPRGRYFEDFSIGDEIVTPARTITLTDIVNFACLSGDFNEVHTNFEYCKTTPFGEPIAHGPLVYAVSAGLQYATGVNDGTLLALLQIDEWRMLNSVKHGDTIRLLSRVLETKESSKGDRGVVKFLRQIIKQDGTVVQEMKASYLYRRRAIA
;
A
#
# COMPACT_ATOMS: atom_id res chain seq x y z
N MET A 1 -28.42 -13.36 21.55
CA MET A 1 -27.79 -13.72 20.24
C MET A 1 -26.66 -12.73 19.98
N SER A 2 -25.42 -13.20 19.76
CA SER A 2 -24.30 -12.32 19.49
C SER A 2 -24.48 -11.68 18.12
N THR A 3 -24.53 -10.33 18.05
CA THR A 3 -24.58 -9.54 16.82
C THR A 3 -23.18 -9.31 16.24
N ALA A 4 -22.24 -10.22 16.49
CA ALA A 4 -20.88 -10.09 15.99
C ALA A 4 -20.90 -10.07 14.45
N ILE A 5 -20.45 -8.96 13.88
CA ILE A 5 -20.30 -8.80 12.43
C ILE A 5 -19.27 -9.81 11.94
N LYS A 6 -19.66 -10.68 11.00
CA LYS A 6 -18.73 -11.63 10.39
C LYS A 6 -17.68 -10.84 9.56
N PRO A 7 -16.39 -11.06 9.79
CA PRO A 7 -15.34 -10.42 8.98
C PRO A 7 -15.52 -10.75 7.49
N ARG A 8 -15.35 -9.74 6.63
CA ARG A 8 -15.41 -9.89 5.16
C ARG A 8 -14.03 -10.19 4.57
N GLY A 9 -12.97 -9.92 5.34
CA GLY A 9 -11.59 -10.09 4.92
C GLY A 9 -11.20 -11.56 4.74
N ARG A 10 -10.09 -11.75 4.04
CA ARG A 10 -9.46 -13.06 3.90
C ARG A 10 -8.77 -13.46 5.21
N TYR A 11 -8.96 -14.70 5.62
CA TYR A 11 -8.18 -15.32 6.68
C TYR A 11 -6.85 -15.85 6.11
N PHE A 12 -5.92 -16.21 6.98
CA PHE A 12 -4.61 -16.74 6.58
C PHE A 12 -4.73 -17.89 5.57
N GLU A 13 -5.68 -18.78 5.77
CA GLU A 13 -5.93 -19.95 4.91
C GLU A 13 -6.45 -19.61 3.51
N ASP A 14 -6.89 -18.37 3.29
CA ASP A 14 -7.40 -17.89 1.99
C ASP A 14 -6.31 -17.34 1.08
N PHE A 15 -5.07 -17.36 1.52
CA PHE A 15 -3.92 -16.90 0.73
C PHE A 15 -3.09 -18.08 0.23
N SER A 16 -2.89 -18.16 -1.08
CA SER A 16 -1.99 -19.10 -1.73
C SER A 16 -0.84 -18.36 -2.39
N ILE A 17 0.35 -18.98 -2.43
CA ILE A 17 1.51 -18.40 -3.13
C ILE A 17 1.14 -18.17 -4.60
N GLY A 18 1.43 -16.97 -5.10
CA GLY A 18 1.08 -16.55 -6.45
C GLY A 18 -0.26 -15.81 -6.57
N ASP A 19 -1.12 -15.83 -5.55
CA ASP A 19 -2.36 -15.04 -5.56
C ASP A 19 -2.07 -13.56 -5.76
N GLU A 20 -2.90 -12.91 -6.56
CA GLU A 20 -2.81 -11.48 -6.82
C GLU A 20 -4.03 -10.74 -6.27
N ILE A 21 -3.78 -9.57 -5.71
CA ILE A 21 -4.80 -8.61 -5.27
C ILE A 21 -4.54 -7.32 -6.03
N VAL A 22 -5.49 -6.92 -6.86
CA VAL A 22 -5.47 -5.66 -7.60
C VAL A 22 -6.48 -4.72 -6.99
N THR A 23 -6.06 -3.50 -6.66
CA THR A 23 -6.93 -2.50 -6.05
C THR A 23 -7.66 -1.65 -7.08
N PRO A 24 -8.73 -0.94 -6.68
CA PRO A 24 -9.18 0.26 -7.40
C PRO A 24 -8.02 1.24 -7.61
N ALA A 25 -8.19 2.17 -8.54
CA ALA A 25 -7.21 3.22 -8.81
C ALA A 25 -7.66 4.56 -8.20
N ARG A 26 -6.70 5.45 -7.91
CA ARG A 26 -6.94 6.80 -7.43
C ARG A 26 -5.94 7.77 -8.03
N THR A 27 -6.41 8.95 -8.45
CA THR A 27 -5.55 10.05 -8.89
C THR A 27 -4.95 10.79 -7.70
N ILE A 28 -3.64 11.04 -7.77
CA ILE A 28 -2.90 11.89 -6.83
C ILE A 28 -3.11 13.34 -7.24
N THR A 29 -3.55 14.16 -6.29
CA THR A 29 -3.81 15.58 -6.50
C THR A 29 -2.73 16.43 -5.84
N LEU A 30 -2.63 17.70 -6.28
CA LEU A 30 -1.76 18.66 -5.59
C LEU A 30 -2.17 18.85 -4.12
N THR A 31 -3.47 18.78 -3.84
CA THR A 31 -3.99 18.83 -2.47
C THR A 31 -3.46 17.68 -1.60
N ASP A 32 -3.34 16.47 -2.14
CA ASP A 32 -2.74 15.34 -1.42
C ASP A 32 -1.29 15.63 -1.05
N ILE A 33 -0.50 16.18 -1.97
CA ILE A 33 0.91 16.50 -1.77
C ILE A 33 1.06 17.58 -0.68
N VAL A 34 0.29 18.67 -0.77
CA VAL A 34 0.34 19.76 0.21
C VAL A 34 -0.13 19.29 1.59
N ASN A 35 -1.24 18.55 1.67
CA ASN A 35 -1.74 18.01 2.93
C ASN A 35 -0.73 17.06 3.58
N PHE A 36 -0.03 16.26 2.78
CA PHE A 36 1.00 15.38 3.32
C PHE A 36 2.23 16.16 3.80
N ALA A 37 2.64 17.22 3.10
CA ALA A 37 3.69 18.12 3.58
C ALA A 37 3.31 18.74 4.93
N CYS A 38 2.06 19.20 5.09
CA CYS A 38 1.56 19.74 6.36
C CYS A 38 1.53 18.69 7.48
N LEU A 39 1.14 17.45 7.15
CA LEU A 39 1.06 16.34 8.11
C LEU A 39 2.45 15.89 8.59
N SER A 40 3.39 15.78 7.67
CA SER A 40 4.73 15.23 7.92
C SER A 40 5.74 16.30 8.38
N GLY A 41 5.50 17.57 8.05
CA GLY A 41 6.48 18.66 8.17
C GLY A 41 7.52 18.66 7.05
N ASP A 42 7.42 17.76 6.05
CA ASP A 42 8.35 17.69 4.93
C ASP A 42 7.95 18.64 3.81
N PHE A 43 8.39 19.88 3.94
CA PHE A 43 8.24 20.94 2.94
C PHE A 43 9.44 21.04 1.99
N ASN A 44 10.12 19.94 1.73
CA ASN A 44 11.23 19.95 0.78
C ASN A 44 10.78 20.58 -0.55
N GLU A 45 11.63 21.40 -1.14
CA GLU A 45 11.30 22.19 -2.33
C GLU A 45 10.86 21.33 -3.52
N VAL A 46 11.36 20.12 -3.63
CA VAL A 46 10.96 19.12 -4.65
C VAL A 46 9.47 18.75 -4.58
N HIS A 47 8.80 18.98 -3.45
CA HIS A 47 7.38 18.70 -3.25
C HIS A 47 6.49 19.95 -3.28
N THR A 48 7.05 21.13 -2.98
CA THR A 48 6.24 22.31 -2.68
C THR A 48 6.61 23.57 -3.47
N ASN A 49 7.80 23.64 -4.09
CA ASN A 49 8.27 24.82 -4.78
C ASN A 49 8.29 24.59 -6.31
N PHE A 50 7.27 25.14 -7.01
CA PHE A 50 7.13 25.00 -8.44
C PHE A 50 8.30 25.61 -9.22
N GLU A 51 8.84 26.75 -8.78
CA GLU A 51 9.96 27.39 -9.48
C GLU A 51 11.25 26.58 -9.32
N TYR A 52 11.50 26.06 -8.12
CA TYR A 52 12.61 25.15 -7.89
C TYR A 52 12.48 23.87 -8.75
N CYS A 53 11.29 23.28 -8.79
CA CYS A 53 11.06 22.04 -9.53
C CYS A 53 11.35 22.16 -11.03
N LYS A 54 11.17 23.34 -11.64
CA LYS A 54 11.53 23.59 -13.05
C LYS A 54 13.03 23.41 -13.31
N THR A 55 13.87 23.54 -12.30
CA THR A 55 15.33 23.35 -12.40
C THR A 55 15.76 21.90 -12.17
N THR A 56 14.83 21.02 -11.82
CA THR A 56 15.07 19.60 -11.55
C THR A 56 14.66 18.73 -12.76
N PRO A 57 15.12 17.48 -12.82
CA PRO A 57 14.67 16.53 -13.86
C PRO A 57 13.16 16.27 -13.83
N PHE A 58 12.47 16.61 -12.74
CA PHE A 58 11.03 16.39 -12.59
C PHE A 58 10.19 17.45 -13.30
N GLY A 59 10.67 18.70 -13.39
CA GLY A 59 9.98 19.82 -14.04
C GLY A 59 8.81 20.42 -13.25
N GLU A 60 8.28 19.68 -12.29
CA GLU A 60 7.14 20.05 -11.44
C GLU A 60 7.19 19.30 -10.09
N PRO A 61 6.43 19.71 -9.06
CA PRO A 61 6.40 19.00 -7.77
C PRO A 61 6.02 17.54 -7.90
N ILE A 62 6.77 16.68 -7.19
CA ILE A 62 6.48 15.25 -7.09
C ILE A 62 5.88 14.90 -5.74
N ALA A 63 5.09 13.84 -5.70
CA ALA A 63 4.53 13.31 -4.46
C ALA A 63 5.64 12.70 -3.58
N HIS A 64 5.52 12.88 -2.27
CA HIS A 64 6.36 12.20 -1.30
C HIS A 64 6.22 10.68 -1.45
N GLY A 65 7.32 9.95 -1.40
CA GLY A 65 7.27 8.48 -1.46
C GLY A 65 6.35 7.87 -0.40
N PRO A 66 6.44 8.29 0.89
CA PRO A 66 5.52 7.84 1.93
C PRO A 66 4.05 8.18 1.69
N LEU A 67 3.73 9.33 1.04
CA LEU A 67 2.36 9.64 0.62
C LEU A 67 1.81 8.59 -0.35
N VAL A 68 2.60 8.25 -1.37
CA VAL A 68 2.20 7.26 -2.39
C VAL A 68 1.95 5.90 -1.73
N TYR A 69 2.79 5.49 -0.78
CA TYR A 69 2.58 4.30 0.02
C TYR A 69 1.28 4.39 0.85
N ALA A 70 1.05 5.49 1.56
CA ALA A 70 -0.14 5.69 2.40
C ALA A 70 -1.44 5.60 1.57
N VAL A 71 -1.46 6.22 0.38
CA VAL A 71 -2.59 6.11 -0.54
C VAL A 71 -2.79 4.65 -0.99
N SER A 72 -1.72 3.92 -1.29
CA SER A 72 -1.80 2.51 -1.68
C SER A 72 -2.39 1.62 -0.57
N ALA A 73 -2.12 1.93 0.69
CA ALA A 73 -2.72 1.23 1.83
C ALA A 73 -4.24 1.48 1.92
N GLY A 74 -4.68 2.72 1.66
CA GLY A 74 -6.11 3.05 1.55
C GLY A 74 -6.79 2.32 0.38
N LEU A 75 -6.13 2.21 -0.76
CA LEU A 75 -6.63 1.44 -1.91
C LEU A 75 -6.75 -0.06 -1.56
N GLN A 76 -5.81 -0.62 -0.80
CA GLN A 76 -5.91 -2.00 -0.33
C GLN A 76 -7.10 -2.17 0.62
N TYR A 77 -7.33 -1.22 1.54
CA TYR A 77 -8.50 -1.23 2.41
C TYR A 77 -9.81 -1.28 1.59
N ALA A 78 -9.90 -0.51 0.50
CA ALA A 78 -11.08 -0.48 -0.37
C ALA A 78 -11.42 -1.84 -1.02
N THR A 79 -10.48 -2.79 -1.08
CA THR A 79 -10.78 -4.17 -1.55
C THR A 79 -11.53 -5.01 -0.53
N GLY A 80 -11.56 -4.60 0.73
CA GLY A 80 -12.12 -5.39 1.84
C GLY A 80 -11.26 -6.58 2.28
N VAL A 81 -10.13 -6.84 1.62
CA VAL A 81 -9.30 -8.04 1.87
C VAL A 81 -8.83 -8.16 3.32
N ASN A 82 -8.72 -7.04 4.01
CA ASN A 82 -8.21 -6.93 5.38
C ASN A 82 -9.30 -6.84 6.44
N ASP A 83 -10.58 -6.75 6.04
CA ASP A 83 -11.69 -6.43 6.94
C ASP A 83 -11.85 -7.47 8.06
N GLY A 84 -11.48 -7.07 9.29
CA GLY A 84 -11.62 -7.87 10.51
C GLY A 84 -10.65 -9.05 10.64
N THR A 85 -9.76 -9.27 9.67
CA THR A 85 -8.81 -10.39 9.65
C THR A 85 -7.36 -9.98 9.73
N LEU A 86 -6.99 -8.78 9.23
CA LEU A 86 -5.65 -8.23 9.39
C LEU A 86 -5.42 -7.86 10.86
N LEU A 87 -4.30 -8.34 11.42
CA LEU A 87 -3.87 -8.04 12.79
C LEU A 87 -2.79 -6.96 12.82
N ALA A 88 -1.80 -7.03 11.92
CA ALA A 88 -0.68 -6.08 11.88
C ALA A 88 0.07 -6.10 10.56
N LEU A 89 0.67 -4.97 10.18
CA LEU A 89 1.83 -4.91 9.31
C LEU A 89 3.06 -5.15 10.19
N LEU A 90 3.86 -6.17 9.87
CA LEU A 90 5.02 -6.55 10.67
C LEU A 90 6.31 -5.93 10.16
N GLN A 91 6.46 -5.86 8.81
CA GLN A 91 7.74 -5.51 8.20
C GLN A 91 7.53 -5.02 6.77
N ILE A 92 8.37 -4.09 6.35
CA ILE A 92 8.55 -3.69 4.96
C ILE A 92 10.03 -3.84 4.63
N ASP A 93 10.33 -4.67 3.64
CA ASP A 93 11.68 -4.91 3.15
C ASP A 93 11.84 -4.36 1.73
N GLU A 94 13.07 -4.04 1.37
CA GLU A 94 13.46 -3.70 0.00
C GLU A 94 12.55 -2.61 -0.62
N TRP A 95 12.11 -1.65 0.17
CA TRP A 95 11.27 -0.57 -0.31
C TRP A 95 12.06 0.37 -1.21
N ARG A 96 11.70 0.38 -2.48
CA ARG A 96 12.37 1.16 -3.53
C ARG A 96 11.43 2.14 -4.18
N MET A 97 11.91 3.37 -4.38
CA MET A 97 11.29 4.42 -5.20
C MET A 97 11.88 4.30 -6.61
N LEU A 98 11.11 3.79 -7.57
CA LEU A 98 11.59 3.51 -8.92
C LEU A 98 11.31 4.66 -9.88
N ASN A 99 10.16 5.31 -9.74
CA ASN A 99 9.73 6.42 -10.57
C ASN A 99 8.95 7.44 -9.74
N SER A 100 9.00 8.71 -10.15
CA SER A 100 8.22 9.77 -9.51
C SER A 100 6.73 9.67 -9.82
N VAL A 101 5.94 10.10 -8.84
CA VAL A 101 4.49 10.31 -8.99
C VAL A 101 4.23 11.81 -8.92
N LYS A 102 3.46 12.34 -9.86
CA LYS A 102 3.13 13.74 -9.98
C LYS A 102 1.64 13.98 -9.75
N HIS A 103 1.27 15.23 -9.56
CA HIS A 103 -0.12 15.64 -9.63
C HIS A 103 -0.75 15.20 -10.97
N GLY A 104 -1.91 14.57 -10.90
CA GLY A 104 -2.60 14.03 -12.08
C GLY A 104 -2.30 12.56 -12.39
N ASP A 105 -1.22 11.99 -11.85
CA ASP A 105 -0.99 10.55 -11.97
C ASP A 105 -2.05 9.75 -11.21
N THR A 106 -2.55 8.69 -11.84
CA THR A 106 -3.51 7.77 -11.25
C THR A 106 -2.81 6.47 -10.89
N ILE A 107 -2.82 6.10 -9.62
CA ILE A 107 -2.11 4.93 -9.11
C ILE A 107 -3.06 3.83 -8.65
N ARG A 108 -2.60 2.60 -8.73
CA ARG A 108 -3.20 1.40 -8.13
C ARG A 108 -2.12 0.55 -7.47
N LEU A 109 -2.52 -0.34 -6.59
CA LEU A 109 -1.64 -1.33 -5.99
C LEU A 109 -1.92 -2.71 -6.57
N LEU A 110 -0.84 -3.41 -6.94
CA LEU A 110 -0.81 -4.85 -7.18
C LEU A 110 -0.04 -5.50 -6.05
N SER A 111 -0.64 -6.48 -5.38
CA SER A 111 0.01 -7.28 -4.33
C SER A 111 -0.02 -8.75 -4.74
N ARG A 112 1.15 -9.39 -4.82
CA ARG A 112 1.29 -10.82 -5.10
C ARG A 112 1.81 -11.55 -3.86
N VAL A 113 1.17 -12.64 -3.47
CA VAL A 113 1.61 -13.49 -2.36
C VAL A 113 2.92 -14.18 -2.73
N LEU A 114 3.96 -13.97 -1.93
CA LEU A 114 5.28 -14.60 -2.09
C LEU A 114 5.45 -15.80 -1.17
N GLU A 115 4.94 -15.68 0.07
CA GLU A 115 5.16 -16.67 1.12
C GLU A 115 4.00 -16.63 2.12
N THR A 116 3.65 -17.80 2.65
CA THR A 116 2.73 -17.95 3.79
C THR A 116 3.41 -18.78 4.87
N LYS A 117 3.33 -18.33 6.14
CA LYS A 117 3.94 -19.01 7.26
C LYS A 117 3.02 -19.01 8.46
N GLU A 118 2.68 -20.20 8.96
CA GLU A 118 1.90 -20.34 10.20
C GLU A 118 2.68 -19.83 11.41
N SER A 119 1.99 -19.18 12.31
CA SER A 119 2.56 -18.83 13.61
C SER A 119 2.51 -20.03 14.56
N SER A 120 3.51 -20.15 15.41
CA SER A 120 3.53 -21.16 16.50
C SER A 120 2.36 -21.05 17.47
N LYS A 121 1.66 -19.91 17.51
CA LYS A 121 0.47 -19.70 18.35
C LYS A 121 -0.80 -20.39 17.80
N GLY A 122 -0.78 -20.83 16.53
CA GLY A 122 -1.90 -21.56 15.91
C GLY A 122 -3.12 -20.73 15.50
N ASP A 123 -3.29 -19.51 16.04
CA ASP A 123 -4.47 -18.64 15.80
C ASP A 123 -4.27 -17.60 14.71
N ARG A 124 -3.06 -17.53 14.13
CA ARG A 124 -2.63 -16.54 13.13
C ARG A 124 -1.56 -17.08 12.21
N GLY A 125 -1.32 -16.37 11.13
CA GLY A 125 -0.22 -16.66 10.21
C GLY A 125 0.28 -15.39 9.53
N VAL A 126 1.49 -15.46 9.01
CA VAL A 126 2.16 -14.37 8.29
C VAL A 126 2.05 -14.62 6.80
N VAL A 127 1.60 -13.59 6.06
CA VAL A 127 1.60 -13.57 4.59
C VAL A 127 2.55 -12.50 4.12
N LYS A 128 3.52 -12.86 3.29
CA LYS A 128 4.48 -11.95 2.66
C LYS A 128 4.07 -11.66 1.24
N PHE A 129 4.01 -10.39 0.88
CA PHE A 129 3.64 -9.92 -0.44
C PHE A 129 4.79 -9.21 -1.13
N LEU A 130 4.91 -9.37 -2.46
CA LEU A 130 5.48 -8.37 -3.33
C LEU A 130 4.38 -7.34 -3.61
N ARG A 131 4.66 -6.07 -3.34
CA ARG A 131 3.72 -4.97 -3.56
C ARG A 131 4.31 -4.01 -4.57
N GLN A 132 3.57 -3.74 -5.63
CA GLN A 132 3.95 -2.81 -6.68
C GLN A 132 2.87 -1.73 -6.81
N ILE A 133 3.27 -0.47 -6.68
CA ILE A 133 2.40 0.67 -6.96
C ILE A 133 2.65 1.07 -8.40
N ILE A 134 1.58 1.12 -9.20
CA ILE A 134 1.63 1.20 -10.66
C ILE A 134 0.79 2.37 -11.12
N LYS A 135 1.30 3.18 -12.05
CA LYS A 135 0.57 4.28 -12.70
C LYS A 135 -0.38 3.79 -13.79
N GLN A 136 -1.19 4.72 -14.30
CA GLN A 136 -2.15 4.50 -15.38
C GLN A 136 -1.53 3.96 -16.69
N ASP A 137 -0.27 4.24 -16.93
CA ASP A 137 0.50 3.81 -18.10
C ASP A 137 1.24 2.48 -17.91
N GLY A 138 1.08 1.84 -16.75
CA GLY A 138 1.77 0.60 -16.39
C GLY A 138 3.15 0.78 -15.73
N THR A 139 3.62 2.02 -15.57
CA THR A 139 4.92 2.31 -14.92
C THR A 139 4.86 1.94 -13.44
N VAL A 140 5.75 1.08 -12.98
CA VAL A 140 5.94 0.78 -11.56
C VAL A 140 6.68 1.94 -10.91
N VAL A 141 6.05 2.57 -9.91
CA VAL A 141 6.61 3.73 -9.19
C VAL A 141 7.24 3.37 -7.87
N GLN A 142 6.70 2.36 -7.18
CA GLN A 142 7.30 1.81 -5.97
C GLN A 142 7.16 0.29 -5.97
N GLU A 143 8.14 -0.36 -5.40
CA GLU A 143 8.15 -1.79 -5.15
C GLU A 143 8.67 -2.09 -3.76
N MET A 144 8.05 -3.04 -3.06
CA MET A 144 8.47 -3.47 -1.74
C MET A 144 7.99 -4.89 -1.44
N LYS A 145 8.67 -5.55 -0.51
CA LYS A 145 8.17 -6.76 0.13
C LYS A 145 7.58 -6.38 1.48
N ALA A 146 6.36 -6.83 1.77
CA ALA A 146 5.70 -6.51 3.03
C ALA A 146 5.08 -7.76 3.66
N SER A 147 5.30 -7.92 4.97
CA SER A 147 4.80 -9.05 5.75
C SER A 147 3.66 -8.60 6.65
N TYR A 148 2.54 -9.27 6.54
CA TYR A 148 1.33 -8.98 7.30
C TYR A 148 0.91 -10.17 8.13
N LEU A 149 0.37 -9.91 9.32
CA LEU A 149 -0.17 -10.91 10.23
C LEU A 149 -1.68 -10.97 10.07
N TYR A 150 -2.21 -12.15 9.74
CA TYR A 150 -3.64 -12.40 9.57
C TYR A 150 -4.17 -13.38 10.60
N ARG A 151 -5.44 -13.22 10.97
CA ARG A 151 -6.17 -14.23 11.77
C ARG A 151 -6.29 -15.53 11.00
N ARG A 152 -6.26 -16.64 11.72
CA ARG A 152 -6.71 -17.94 11.22
C ARG A 152 -8.17 -18.17 11.58
N ARG A 153 -8.83 -19.03 10.82
CA ARG A 153 -10.15 -19.53 11.22
C ARG A 153 -10.02 -20.30 12.50
N ALA A 154 -11.01 -20.14 13.40
CA ALA A 154 -11.09 -21.00 14.57
C ALA A 154 -11.22 -22.47 14.09
N ILE A 155 -10.36 -23.32 14.64
CA ILE A 155 -10.52 -24.77 14.48
C ILE A 155 -11.81 -25.14 15.23
N ALA A 156 -12.79 -25.66 14.50
CA ALA A 156 -14.07 -26.10 15.08
C ALA A 156 -13.86 -27.32 15.98
#